data_f529bfb9188d8ba9b005712549428662
#
_entry.id   f529bfb9188d8ba9b005712549428662
#
_cell.length_a   1.000
_cell.length_b   1.000
_cell.length_c   1.000
_cell.angle_alpha   90.00
_cell.angle_beta   90.00
_cell.angle_gamma   90.00
#
_symmetry.space_group_name_H-M   'P 1'
#
loop_
_entity.id
_entity.type
_entity.pdbx_description
1 polymer ?
#
loop_
_entity_poly.entity_id
_entity_poly.type
_entity_poly.pdbx_seq_one_letter_code
_entity_poly.pdbx_strand_id
1 'polypeptide(L)'
;MPDTADAVEQYGSAVYRLAYAITRSRCDSDDVFQEVFLRYHRAAPAFVEETHRRAWLLRVTANCAKSLLASPWRKRHLPLEDCYVYQDPEESAVDSALARLPGKYRAVLHLYYYEGYRTEEIAAILHRSPSTVRSQLTRGRQKLAALFKEDL
;
A
#
# COMPACT_ATOMS: atom_id res chain seq x y z
N MET A 1 4.08 6.77 -26.43
CA MET A 1 5.02 6.30 -25.40
C MET A 1 4.51 6.68 -24.03
N PRO A 2 4.36 5.72 -23.12
CA PRO A 2 4.05 6.12 -21.76
C PRO A 2 5.26 6.88 -21.22
N ASP A 3 5.03 8.10 -20.85
CA ASP A 3 6.08 8.90 -20.23
C ASP A 3 6.16 8.50 -18.75
N THR A 4 7.21 7.77 -18.41
CA THR A 4 7.44 7.32 -17.04
C THR A 4 7.60 8.50 -16.09
N ALA A 5 8.26 9.56 -16.52
CA ALA A 5 8.42 10.77 -15.72
C ALA A 5 7.06 11.42 -15.42
N ASP A 6 6.17 11.46 -16.41
CA ASP A 6 4.82 11.97 -16.23
C ASP A 6 4.01 11.11 -15.25
N ALA A 7 4.14 9.79 -15.36
CA ALA A 7 3.47 8.87 -14.45
C ALA A 7 3.96 9.04 -13.01
N VAL A 8 5.26 9.23 -12.81
CA VAL A 8 5.85 9.50 -11.49
C VAL A 8 5.29 10.81 -10.93
N GLU A 9 5.27 11.85 -11.75
CA GLU A 9 4.77 13.16 -11.33
C GLU A 9 3.30 13.09 -10.94
N GLN A 10 2.48 12.41 -11.72
CA GLN A 10 1.03 12.37 -11.54
C GLN A 10 0.62 11.39 -10.44
N TYR A 11 1.24 10.22 -10.36
CA TYR A 11 0.80 9.13 -9.48
C TYR A 11 1.82 8.73 -8.41
N GLY A 12 2.99 9.35 -8.40
CA GLY A 12 4.05 8.98 -7.47
C GLY A 12 3.63 9.05 -6.01
N SER A 13 2.92 10.11 -5.64
CA SER A 13 2.44 10.28 -4.26
C SER A 13 1.46 9.18 -3.86
N ALA A 14 0.51 8.83 -4.74
CA ALA A 14 -0.46 7.78 -4.47
C ALA A 14 0.21 6.42 -4.32
N VAL A 15 1.18 6.12 -5.18
CA VAL A 15 1.97 4.89 -5.11
C VAL A 15 2.72 4.82 -3.79
N TYR A 16 3.40 5.90 -3.43
CA TYR A 16 4.18 5.94 -2.18
C TYR A 16 3.29 5.78 -0.95
N ARG A 17 2.16 6.48 -0.92
CA ARG A 17 1.22 6.39 0.21
C ARG A 17 0.70 4.97 0.40
N LEU A 18 0.31 4.29 -0.69
CA LEU A 18 -0.17 2.91 -0.61
C LEU A 18 0.95 1.97 -0.16
N ALA A 19 2.14 2.13 -0.73
CA ALA A 19 3.31 1.34 -0.32
C ALA A 19 3.56 1.49 1.17
N TYR A 20 3.55 2.72 1.68
CA TYR A 20 3.77 2.98 3.09
C TYR A 20 2.63 2.43 3.96
N ALA A 21 1.39 2.56 3.50
CA ALA A 21 0.24 2.00 4.23
C ALA A 21 0.40 0.49 4.46
N ILE A 22 0.95 -0.22 3.47
CA ILE A 22 1.11 -1.67 3.55
C ILE A 22 2.37 -2.05 4.32
N THR A 23 3.51 -1.43 4.00
CA THR A 23 4.81 -1.82 4.57
C THR A 23 5.11 -1.17 5.92
N ARG A 24 4.59 0.02 6.15
CA ARG A 24 4.86 0.86 7.33
C ARG A 24 6.36 1.09 7.54
N SER A 25 7.11 1.12 6.44
CA SER A 25 8.55 1.35 6.44
C SER A 25 8.92 2.26 5.28
N ARG A 26 9.67 3.31 5.56
CA ARG A 26 10.13 4.25 4.52
C ARG A 26 11.06 3.57 3.53
N CYS A 27 12.00 2.75 4.03
CA CYS A 27 12.93 2.02 3.16
C CYS A 27 12.20 1.06 2.25
N ASP A 28 11.26 0.28 2.80
CA ASP A 28 10.47 -0.65 2.02
C ASP A 28 9.60 0.10 1.01
N SER A 29 9.04 1.24 1.41
CA SER A 29 8.23 2.07 0.53
C SER A 29 9.04 2.63 -0.63
N ASP A 30 10.27 3.06 -0.37
CA ASP A 30 11.17 3.53 -1.42
C ASP A 30 11.49 2.41 -2.41
N ASP A 31 11.75 1.20 -1.92
CA ASP A 31 12.02 0.03 -2.76
C ASP A 31 10.80 -0.33 -3.60
N VAL A 32 9.61 -0.34 -3.01
CA VAL A 32 8.37 -0.60 -3.72
C VAL A 32 8.13 0.47 -4.79
N PHE A 33 8.29 1.73 -4.43
CA PHE A 33 8.12 2.85 -5.35
C PHE A 33 9.00 2.67 -6.59
N GLN A 34 10.28 2.40 -6.39
CA GLN A 34 11.23 2.20 -7.48
C GLN A 34 10.83 1.02 -8.35
N GLU A 35 10.49 -0.10 -7.73
CA GLU A 35 10.10 -1.32 -8.45
C GLU A 35 8.85 -1.10 -9.29
N VAL A 36 7.86 -0.40 -8.76
CA VAL A 36 6.60 -0.11 -9.46
C VAL A 36 6.88 0.67 -10.75
N PHE A 37 7.67 1.74 -10.65
CA PHE A 37 7.93 2.57 -11.82
C PHE A 37 8.94 1.94 -12.79
N LEU A 38 9.83 1.07 -12.32
CA LEU A 38 10.65 0.25 -13.20
C LEU A 38 9.80 -0.72 -14.01
N ARG A 39 8.83 -1.37 -13.36
CA ARG A 39 7.90 -2.27 -14.06
C ARG A 39 7.04 -1.50 -15.06
N TYR A 40 6.58 -0.32 -14.68
CA TYR A 40 5.83 0.54 -15.59
C TYR A 40 6.66 0.88 -16.82
N HIS A 41 7.90 1.27 -16.62
CA HIS A 41 8.80 1.63 -17.72
C HIS A 41 9.08 0.44 -18.65
N ARG A 42 9.34 -0.74 -18.08
CA ARG A 42 9.63 -1.96 -18.85
C ARG A 42 8.42 -2.49 -19.60
N ALA A 43 7.28 -2.51 -18.94
CA ALA A 43 6.05 -3.05 -19.53
C ALA A 43 5.46 -2.11 -20.57
N ALA A 44 5.72 -0.81 -20.44
CA ALA A 44 5.16 0.23 -21.31
C ALA A 44 3.69 -0.03 -21.65
N PRO A 45 2.84 -0.27 -20.62
CA PRO A 45 1.47 -0.68 -20.88
C PRO A 45 0.70 0.41 -21.60
N ALA A 46 -0.15 0.01 -22.56
CA ALA A 46 -0.99 0.92 -23.29
C ALA A 46 -2.33 1.03 -22.57
N PHE A 47 -2.67 2.22 -22.13
CA PHE A 47 -3.93 2.48 -21.45
C PHE A 47 -4.78 3.43 -22.30
N VAL A 48 -6.05 3.10 -22.40
CA VAL A 48 -7.04 3.96 -23.08
C VAL A 48 -7.52 5.05 -22.14
N GLU A 49 -7.61 4.74 -20.83
CA GLU A 49 -8.11 5.66 -19.82
C GLU A 49 -7.15 5.81 -18.65
N GLU A 50 -7.12 7.02 -18.07
CA GLU A 50 -6.29 7.31 -16.89
C GLU A 50 -6.71 6.50 -15.67
N THR A 51 -8.00 6.16 -15.54
CA THR A 51 -8.48 5.31 -14.45
C THR A 51 -7.85 3.93 -14.50
N HIS A 52 -7.63 3.35 -15.68
CA HIS A 52 -6.98 2.06 -15.86
C HIS A 52 -5.49 2.15 -15.52
N ARG A 53 -4.84 3.23 -15.88
CA ARG A 53 -3.44 3.50 -15.56
C ARG A 53 -3.24 3.58 -14.05
N ARG A 54 -4.08 4.33 -13.38
CA ARG A 54 -4.04 4.46 -11.92
C ARG A 54 -4.26 3.12 -11.24
N ALA A 55 -5.28 2.37 -11.69
CA ALA A 55 -5.60 1.05 -11.13
C ALA A 55 -4.42 0.08 -11.30
N TRP A 56 -3.78 0.10 -12.47
CA TRP A 56 -2.60 -0.74 -12.74
C TRP A 56 -1.46 -0.41 -11.77
N LEU A 57 -1.14 0.87 -11.63
CA LEU A 57 -0.07 1.32 -10.75
C LEU A 57 -0.33 0.94 -9.29
N LEU A 58 -1.56 1.13 -8.82
CA LEU A 58 -1.92 0.78 -7.44
C LEU A 58 -1.93 -0.72 -7.21
N ARG A 59 -2.36 -1.50 -8.21
CA ARG A 59 -2.31 -2.98 -8.15
C ARG A 59 -0.88 -3.47 -8.05
N VAL A 60 0.00 -2.98 -8.90
CA VAL A 60 1.41 -3.36 -8.87
C VAL A 60 2.05 -2.95 -7.56
N THR A 61 1.69 -1.79 -7.04
CA THR A 61 2.15 -1.32 -5.72
C THR A 61 1.76 -2.30 -4.62
N ALA A 62 0.48 -2.70 -4.57
CA ALA A 62 0.00 -3.64 -3.57
C ALA A 62 0.69 -5.00 -3.68
N ASN A 63 0.87 -5.48 -4.90
CA ASN A 63 1.54 -6.76 -5.15
C ASN A 63 3.02 -6.72 -4.75
N CYS A 64 3.73 -5.66 -5.10
CA CYS A 64 5.14 -5.49 -4.72
C CYS A 64 5.31 -5.40 -3.21
N ALA A 65 4.45 -4.61 -2.55
CA ALA A 65 4.49 -4.46 -1.11
C ALA A 65 4.21 -5.79 -0.40
N LYS A 66 3.20 -6.52 -0.86
CA LYS A 66 2.85 -7.83 -0.32
C LYS A 66 4.00 -8.81 -0.48
N SER A 67 4.61 -8.87 -1.66
CA SER A 67 5.74 -9.75 -1.95
C SER A 67 6.93 -9.43 -1.07
N LEU A 68 7.21 -8.15 -0.87
CA LEU A 68 8.31 -7.70 -0.02
C LEU A 68 8.10 -8.15 1.43
N LEU A 69 6.89 -7.97 1.96
CA LEU A 69 6.57 -8.39 3.33
C LEU A 69 6.65 -9.90 3.52
N ALA A 70 6.36 -10.68 2.49
CA ALA A 70 6.41 -12.13 2.53
C ALA A 70 7.80 -12.68 2.25
N SER A 71 8.76 -11.84 1.86
CA SER A 71 10.10 -12.29 1.47
C SER A 71 10.82 -12.93 2.64
N PRO A 72 11.35 -14.18 2.48
CA PRO A 72 12.16 -14.80 3.51
C PRO A 72 13.43 -14.02 3.84
N TRP A 73 13.98 -13.33 2.87
CA TRP A 73 15.16 -12.49 3.04
C TRP A 73 14.90 -11.37 4.04
N ARG A 74 13.75 -10.70 3.93
CA ARG A 74 13.38 -9.62 4.84
C ARG A 74 13.18 -10.11 6.28
N LYS A 75 12.62 -11.31 6.43
CA LYS A 75 12.42 -11.92 7.76
C LYS A 75 13.73 -12.29 8.45
N ARG A 76 14.79 -12.57 7.66
CA ARG A 76 16.10 -12.93 8.19
C ARG A 76 16.99 -11.74 8.44
N HIS A 77 16.74 -10.63 7.75
CA HIS A 77 17.56 -9.44 7.83
C HIS A 77 16.75 -8.35 8.51
N LEU A 78 17.14 -8.02 9.74
CA LEU A 78 16.61 -6.85 10.41
C LEU A 78 16.95 -5.63 9.57
N PRO A 79 16.08 -4.58 9.59
CA PRO A 79 16.37 -3.38 8.82
C PRO A 79 17.77 -2.88 9.18
N LEU A 80 18.59 -2.70 8.16
CA LEU A 80 19.90 -2.11 8.32
C LEU A 80 19.75 -0.73 8.95
N GLU A 81 20.78 -0.33 9.66
CA GLU A 81 20.82 0.96 10.37
C GLU A 81 20.51 2.15 9.47
N ASP A 82 20.64 1.99 8.15
CA ASP A 82 20.31 3.02 7.17
C ASP A 82 18.81 3.26 7.01
N CYS A 83 17.99 2.35 7.55
CA CYS A 83 16.55 2.52 7.59
C CYS A 83 16.13 3.00 8.97
N TYR A 84 16.47 4.24 9.26
CA TYR A 84 15.98 4.85 10.48
C TYR A 84 14.47 4.90 10.46
N VAL A 85 13.85 4.13 11.36
CA VAL A 85 12.46 4.37 11.70
C VAL A 85 12.47 5.69 12.46
N TYR A 86 12.24 6.77 11.73
CA TYR A 86 11.96 8.03 12.36
C TYR A 86 10.61 7.87 13.05
N GLN A 87 10.64 7.62 14.34
CA GLN A 87 9.43 7.69 15.13
C GLN A 87 9.11 9.15 15.32
N ASP A 88 8.15 9.62 14.53
CA ASP A 88 7.58 10.93 14.76
C ASP A 88 7.01 10.93 16.17
N PRO A 89 7.46 11.81 17.06
CA PRO A 89 6.88 11.89 18.42
C PRO A 89 5.40 12.21 18.41
N GLU A 90 4.84 12.61 17.26
CA GLU A 90 3.42 12.84 17.09
C GLU A 90 2.69 11.64 16.49
N GLU A 91 3.35 10.47 16.43
CA GLU A 91 2.70 9.26 15.95
C GLU A 91 1.44 9.00 16.78
N SER A 92 0.29 9.09 16.12
CA SER A 92 -1.00 8.93 16.80
C SER A 92 -1.21 7.48 17.21
N ALA A 93 -2.13 7.27 18.17
CA ALA A 93 -2.53 5.92 18.57
C ALA A 93 -3.08 5.14 17.37
N VAL A 94 -3.67 5.82 16.39
CA VAL A 94 -4.15 5.22 15.15
C VAL A 94 -2.99 4.64 14.33
N ASP A 95 -1.91 5.40 14.18
CA ASP A 95 -0.73 4.94 13.43
C ASP A 95 -0.10 3.71 14.08
N SER A 96 0.01 3.73 15.41
CA SER A 96 0.52 2.59 16.17
C SER A 96 -0.35 1.34 15.98
N ALA A 97 -1.67 1.49 16.04
CA ALA A 97 -2.61 0.40 15.84
C ALA A 97 -2.55 -0.12 14.41
N LEU A 98 -2.46 0.77 13.42
CA LEU A 98 -2.33 0.39 12.01
C LEU A 98 -1.07 -0.43 11.76
N ALA A 99 0.04 -0.08 12.42
CA ALA A 99 1.29 -0.82 12.27
C ALA A 99 1.18 -2.27 12.73
N ARG A 100 0.29 -2.55 13.69
CA ARG A 100 0.06 -3.90 14.22
C ARG A 100 -0.96 -4.70 13.43
N LEU A 101 -1.66 -4.06 12.50
CA LEU A 101 -2.69 -4.69 11.68
C LEU A 101 -2.02 -5.42 10.49
N PRO A 102 -2.50 -6.62 10.08
CA PRO A 102 -1.97 -7.26 8.87
C PRO A 102 -2.08 -6.39 7.63
N GLY A 103 -1.09 -6.47 6.75
CA GLY A 103 -0.98 -5.62 5.57
C GLY A 103 -2.20 -5.67 4.64
N LYS A 104 -2.85 -6.83 4.53
CA LYS A 104 -4.05 -6.97 3.68
C LYS A 104 -5.20 -6.07 4.14
N TYR A 105 -5.34 -5.86 5.45
CA TYR A 105 -6.35 -4.97 6.00
C TYR A 105 -5.94 -3.51 5.85
N ARG A 106 -4.65 -3.22 6.05
CA ARG A 106 -4.14 -1.86 5.84
C ARG A 106 -4.37 -1.39 4.41
N ALA A 107 -4.18 -2.28 3.43
CA ALA A 107 -4.37 -1.94 2.02
C ALA A 107 -5.82 -1.50 1.74
N VAL A 108 -6.80 -2.31 2.15
CA VAL A 108 -8.21 -1.98 1.88
C VAL A 108 -8.66 -0.75 2.67
N LEU A 109 -8.23 -0.63 3.92
CA LEU A 109 -8.58 0.53 4.75
C LEU A 109 -8.02 1.82 4.16
N HIS A 110 -6.77 1.79 3.72
CA HIS A 110 -6.14 2.95 3.08
C HIS A 110 -6.88 3.38 1.81
N LEU A 111 -7.15 2.42 0.94
CA LEU A 111 -7.83 2.72 -0.33
C LEU A 111 -9.24 3.24 -0.11
N TYR A 112 -9.93 2.73 0.89
CA TYR A 112 -11.30 3.16 1.18
C TYR A 112 -11.34 4.51 1.89
N TYR A 113 -10.65 4.64 3.01
CA TYR A 113 -10.76 5.83 3.87
C TYR A 113 -9.86 6.98 3.44
N TYR A 114 -8.67 6.68 2.96
CA TYR A 114 -7.70 7.73 2.63
C TYR A 114 -7.80 8.15 1.17
N GLU A 115 -7.83 7.18 0.26
CA GLU A 115 -7.88 7.48 -1.18
C GLU A 115 -9.32 7.63 -1.71
N GLY A 116 -10.32 7.24 -0.94
CA GLY A 116 -11.72 7.50 -1.28
C GLY A 116 -12.34 6.58 -2.31
N TYR A 117 -11.76 5.39 -2.53
CA TYR A 117 -12.31 4.43 -3.47
C TYR A 117 -13.48 3.67 -2.90
N ARG A 118 -14.43 3.34 -3.78
CA ARG A 118 -15.54 2.47 -3.42
C ARG A 118 -15.10 1.00 -3.41
N THR A 119 -15.89 0.17 -2.75
CA THR A 119 -15.61 -1.27 -2.61
C THR A 119 -15.35 -1.94 -3.95
N GLU A 120 -16.16 -1.65 -4.96
CA GLU A 120 -16.02 -2.21 -6.31
C GLU A 120 -14.73 -1.76 -6.98
N GLU A 121 -14.34 -0.52 -6.77
CA GLU A 121 -13.09 0.02 -7.31
C GLU A 121 -11.88 -0.64 -6.65
N ILE A 122 -11.93 -0.81 -5.33
CA ILE A 122 -10.86 -1.49 -4.59
C ILE A 122 -10.73 -2.94 -5.06
N ALA A 123 -11.85 -3.62 -5.25
CA ALA A 123 -11.87 -4.99 -5.76
C ALA A 123 -11.17 -5.09 -7.12
N ALA A 124 -11.44 -4.15 -8.02
CA ALA A 124 -10.79 -4.09 -9.32
C ALA A 124 -9.29 -3.80 -9.20
N ILE A 125 -8.91 -2.87 -8.34
CA ILE A 125 -7.50 -2.52 -8.11
C ILE A 125 -6.72 -3.71 -7.55
N LEU A 126 -7.25 -4.38 -6.54
CA LEU A 126 -6.54 -5.45 -5.83
C LEU A 126 -6.76 -6.84 -6.42
N HIS A 127 -7.55 -6.97 -7.49
CA HIS A 127 -7.93 -8.25 -8.08
C HIS A 127 -8.55 -9.19 -7.06
N ARG A 128 -9.51 -8.67 -6.31
CA ARG A 128 -10.28 -9.44 -5.31
C ARG A 128 -11.75 -9.28 -5.63
N SER A 129 -12.58 -10.22 -5.14
CA SER A 129 -14.03 -10.06 -5.30
C SER A 129 -14.53 -8.93 -4.41
N PRO A 130 -15.61 -8.22 -4.79
CA PRO A 130 -16.18 -7.19 -3.92
C PRO A 130 -16.58 -7.71 -2.54
N SER A 131 -17.07 -8.96 -2.46
CA SER A 131 -17.42 -9.56 -1.17
C SER A 131 -16.18 -9.75 -0.29
N THR A 132 -15.04 -10.13 -0.87
CA THR A 132 -13.77 -10.24 -0.15
C THR A 132 -13.36 -8.89 0.40
N VAL A 133 -13.45 -7.83 -0.41
CA VAL A 133 -13.09 -6.48 0.01
C VAL A 133 -14.00 -6.03 1.16
N ARG A 134 -15.31 -6.25 1.07
CA ARG A 134 -16.24 -5.91 2.14
C ARG A 134 -15.90 -6.65 3.43
N SER A 135 -15.61 -7.95 3.34
CA SER A 135 -15.19 -8.75 4.50
C SER A 135 -13.92 -8.22 5.12
N GLN A 136 -12.94 -7.86 4.29
CA GLN A 136 -11.67 -7.32 4.76
C GLN A 136 -11.84 -5.96 5.42
N LEU A 137 -12.70 -5.11 4.89
CA LEU A 137 -13.02 -3.83 5.52
C LEU A 137 -13.65 -4.04 6.90
N THR A 138 -14.64 -4.94 6.98
CA THR A 138 -15.32 -5.24 8.24
C THR A 138 -14.35 -5.79 9.27
N ARG A 139 -13.56 -6.80 8.90
CA ARG A 139 -12.58 -7.41 9.80
C ARG A 139 -11.46 -6.44 10.18
N GLY A 140 -11.01 -5.65 9.22
CA GLY A 140 -10.01 -4.63 9.47
C GLY A 140 -10.46 -3.60 10.49
N ARG A 141 -11.69 -3.13 10.35
CA ARG A 141 -12.29 -2.19 11.31
C ARG A 141 -12.40 -2.81 12.70
N GLN A 142 -12.84 -4.06 12.80
CA GLN A 142 -12.97 -4.77 14.06
C GLN A 142 -11.63 -4.96 14.75
N LYS A 143 -10.62 -5.38 14.01
CA LYS A 143 -9.26 -5.56 14.54
C LYS A 143 -8.64 -4.24 14.98
N LEU A 144 -8.85 -3.21 14.19
CA LEU A 144 -8.35 -1.88 14.51
C LEU A 144 -8.99 -1.34 15.80
N ALA A 145 -10.31 -1.50 15.93
CA ALA A 145 -11.02 -1.11 17.14
C ALA A 145 -10.53 -1.86 18.37
N ALA A 146 -10.28 -3.16 18.23
CA ALA A 146 -9.75 -3.98 19.32
C ALA A 146 -8.35 -3.51 19.75
N LEU A 147 -7.48 -3.22 18.79
CA LEU A 147 -6.13 -2.70 19.06
C LEU A 147 -6.19 -1.31 19.74
N PHE A 148 -7.14 -0.49 19.32
CA PHE A 148 -7.34 0.83 19.89
C PHE A 148 -7.75 0.75 21.37
N LYS A 149 -8.58 -0.22 21.74
CA LYS A 149 -9.00 -0.42 23.11
C LYS A 149 -7.86 -0.89 24.02
N GLU A 150 -6.94 -1.69 23.48
CA GLU A 150 -5.78 -2.15 24.24
C GLU A 150 -4.83 -1.03 24.60
N ASP A 151 -4.77 0.03 23.77
CA ASP A 151 -3.86 1.16 23.95
C ASP A 151 -4.45 2.25 24.88
N LEU A 152 -5.69 2.09 25.30
CA LEU A 152 -6.32 2.96 26.29
C LEU A 152 -6.09 2.40 27.71
#